data_ada7c81508db5adcb27f2bac3cfc70e9
#
_entry.id   ada7c81508db5adcb27f2bac3cfc70e9
#
_cell.length_a   1.000
_cell.length_b   1.000
_cell.length_c   1.000
_cell.angle_alpha   90.00
_cell.angle_beta   90.00
_cell.angle_gamma   90.00
#
_symmetry.space_group_name_H-M   'P 1'
#
loop_
_entity.id
_entity.type
_entity.pdbx_description
1 polymer ?
#
loop_
_entity_poly.entity_id
_entity_poly.type
_entity_poly.pdbx_seq_one_letter_code
_entity_poly.pdbx_strand_id
1 'polypeptide(L)'
;MKIIIVGASGTMGKHLAAAFKKEHEVITAATKGCDVEVDITSPESIENMYRKTGAFDALISTAGPTYVGPWKKLTDKEFRKGVDGKMMGQINLVLIGQHYINAKGSFTLITGALSHDPQKNFANASAANGAVEGFVKAAAI
;
A
#
# COMPACT_ATOMS: atom_id res chain seq x y z
N MET A 1 10.34 12.06 -13.08
CA MET A 1 10.41 11.50 -11.71
C MET A 1 10.53 9.99 -11.81
N LYS A 2 11.13 9.37 -10.82
CA LYS A 2 11.13 7.91 -10.65
C LYS A 2 10.02 7.53 -9.68
N ILE A 3 9.04 6.77 -10.16
CA ILE A 3 7.81 6.43 -9.42
C ILE A 3 7.74 4.92 -9.21
N ILE A 4 7.54 4.49 -7.96
CA ILE A 4 7.29 3.09 -7.62
C ILE A 4 5.77 2.91 -7.45
N ILE A 5 5.17 1.95 -8.16
CA ILE A 5 3.75 1.62 -8.03
C ILE A 5 3.63 0.22 -7.42
N VAL A 6 3.22 0.15 -6.16
CA VAL A 6 3.00 -1.11 -5.44
C VAL A 6 1.55 -1.57 -5.65
N GLY A 7 1.36 -2.85 -5.99
CA GLY A 7 0.07 -3.39 -6.41
C GLY A 7 -0.21 -3.18 -7.89
N ALA A 8 0.84 -2.99 -8.69
CA ALA A 8 0.76 -2.67 -10.12
C ALA A 8 0.11 -3.76 -10.98
N SER A 9 0.04 -5.00 -10.50
CA SER A 9 -0.68 -6.10 -11.19
C SER A 9 -2.21 -6.01 -11.05
N GLY A 10 -2.72 -5.22 -10.10
CA GLY A 10 -4.15 -5.01 -9.87
C GLY A 10 -4.79 -4.04 -10.87
N THR A 11 -6.12 -3.96 -10.86
CA THR A 11 -6.88 -3.11 -11.80
C THR A 11 -6.42 -1.65 -11.75
N MET A 12 -6.40 -1.05 -10.58
CA MET A 12 -6.01 0.36 -10.40
C MET A 12 -4.52 0.57 -10.72
N GLY A 13 -3.66 -0.32 -10.25
CA GLY A 13 -2.22 -0.23 -10.45
C GLY A 13 -1.81 -0.28 -11.92
N LYS A 14 -2.46 -1.13 -12.74
CA LYS A 14 -2.23 -1.20 -14.18
C LYS A 14 -2.55 0.11 -14.90
N HIS A 15 -3.68 0.74 -14.56
CA HIS A 15 -4.06 2.02 -15.15
C HIS A 15 -3.10 3.14 -14.76
N LEU A 16 -2.70 3.21 -13.49
CA LEU A 16 -1.72 4.18 -13.02
C LEU A 16 -0.36 3.97 -13.70
N ALA A 17 0.13 2.74 -13.77
CA ALA A 17 1.38 2.44 -14.45
C ALA A 17 1.36 2.87 -15.92
N ALA A 18 0.27 2.58 -16.66
CA ALA A 18 0.12 2.98 -18.04
C ALA A 18 0.07 4.51 -18.22
N ALA A 19 -0.56 5.23 -17.29
CA ALA A 19 -0.65 6.68 -17.32
C ALA A 19 0.71 7.35 -17.07
N PHE A 20 1.39 6.94 -15.98
CA PHE A 20 2.64 7.57 -15.56
C PHE A 20 3.84 7.19 -16.44
N LYS A 21 3.87 6.01 -17.06
CA LYS A 21 4.93 5.61 -17.99
C LYS A 21 5.09 6.51 -19.22
N LYS A 22 4.11 7.36 -19.51
CA LYS A 22 4.19 8.31 -20.63
C LYS A 22 5.20 9.44 -20.41
N GLU A 23 5.43 9.84 -19.17
CA GLU A 23 6.24 11.01 -18.81
C GLU A 23 7.27 10.75 -17.71
N HIS A 24 7.23 9.57 -17.09
CA HIS A 24 8.02 9.26 -15.91
C HIS A 24 8.68 7.88 -16.03
N GLU A 25 9.78 7.69 -15.30
CA GLU A 25 10.34 6.36 -15.04
C GLU A 25 9.43 5.68 -14.01
N VAL A 26 8.79 4.58 -14.40
CA VAL A 26 7.88 3.83 -13.53
C VAL A 26 8.42 2.44 -13.27
N ILE A 27 8.61 2.11 -11.99
CA ILE A 27 8.89 0.76 -11.52
C ILE A 27 7.61 0.16 -10.98
N THR A 28 7.17 -0.95 -11.57
CA THR A 28 6.01 -1.69 -11.10
C THR A 28 6.43 -2.73 -10.06
N ALA A 29 5.65 -2.84 -8.97
CA ALA A 29 5.91 -3.79 -7.90
C ALA A 29 4.62 -4.51 -7.48
N ALA A 30 4.69 -5.82 -7.34
CA ALA A 30 3.62 -6.67 -6.84
C ALA A 30 4.18 -8.02 -6.42
N THR A 31 3.33 -8.92 -5.92
CA THR A 31 3.77 -10.27 -5.53
C THR A 31 4.24 -11.12 -6.72
N LYS A 32 3.78 -10.82 -7.94
CA LYS A 32 4.18 -11.50 -9.19
C LYS A 32 3.95 -10.62 -10.41
N GLY A 33 4.74 -10.85 -11.46
CA GLY A 33 4.49 -10.31 -12.80
C GLY A 33 4.71 -8.81 -12.95
N CYS A 34 5.60 -8.25 -12.17
CA CYS A 34 6.02 -6.85 -12.22
C CYS A 34 7.55 -6.75 -12.29
N ASP A 35 8.07 -5.53 -12.45
CA ASP A 35 9.52 -5.29 -12.52
C ASP A 35 10.24 -5.74 -11.26
N VAL A 36 9.58 -5.59 -10.09
CA VAL A 36 10.08 -6.03 -8.79
C VAL A 36 9.00 -6.78 -8.03
N GLU A 37 9.35 -7.91 -7.43
CA GLU A 37 8.46 -8.64 -6.54
C GLU A 37 8.50 -8.04 -5.13
N VAL A 38 7.31 -7.87 -4.53
CA VAL A 38 7.15 -7.42 -3.15
C VAL A 38 5.90 -8.03 -2.50
N ASP A 39 6.09 -8.55 -1.30
CA ASP A 39 5.01 -8.88 -0.37
C ASP A 39 4.99 -7.81 0.73
N ILE A 40 3.96 -6.96 0.72
CA ILE A 40 3.84 -5.86 1.69
C ILE A 40 3.58 -6.32 3.12
N THR A 41 3.24 -7.60 3.34
CA THR A 41 3.11 -8.16 4.70
C THR A 41 4.46 -8.51 5.32
N SER A 42 5.54 -8.50 4.53
CA SER A 42 6.91 -8.78 4.96
C SER A 42 7.77 -7.51 4.92
N PRO A 43 8.21 -6.97 6.07
CA PRO A 43 9.13 -5.85 6.11
C PRO A 43 10.44 -6.12 5.36
N GLU A 44 10.95 -7.35 5.43
CA GLU A 44 12.15 -7.76 4.69
C GLU A 44 11.95 -7.70 3.18
N SER A 45 10.77 -8.12 2.68
CA SER A 45 10.42 -8.04 1.26
C SER A 45 10.36 -6.58 0.78
N ILE A 46 9.80 -5.69 1.61
CA ILE A 46 9.75 -4.24 1.34
C ILE A 46 11.18 -3.65 1.28
N GLU A 47 12.02 -3.97 2.26
CA GLU A 47 13.41 -3.53 2.29
C GLU A 47 14.18 -4.01 1.04
N ASN A 48 14.01 -5.27 0.65
CA ASN A 48 14.62 -5.83 -0.56
C ASN A 48 14.12 -5.15 -1.85
N MET A 49 12.84 -4.78 -1.91
CA MET A 49 12.30 -3.97 -3.01
C MET A 49 13.04 -2.63 -3.11
N TYR A 50 13.17 -1.90 -2.00
CA TYR A 50 13.86 -0.60 -2.02
C TYR A 50 15.33 -0.70 -2.34
N ARG A 51 16.03 -1.72 -1.85
CA ARG A 51 17.45 -1.98 -2.22
C ARG A 51 17.60 -2.21 -3.72
N LYS A 52 16.68 -2.91 -4.36
CA LYS A 52 16.69 -3.15 -5.82
C LYS A 52 16.33 -1.91 -6.62
N THR A 53 15.37 -1.14 -6.15
CA THR A 53 14.91 0.06 -6.88
C THR A 53 15.82 1.26 -6.66
N GLY A 54 16.51 1.34 -5.52
CA GLY A 54 17.30 2.51 -5.12
C GLY A 54 16.41 3.73 -4.83
N ALA A 55 17.01 4.92 -4.86
CA ALA A 55 16.31 6.17 -4.58
C ALA A 55 15.16 6.43 -5.58
N PHE A 56 14.06 7.04 -5.09
CA PHE A 56 12.86 7.33 -5.87
C PHE A 56 12.22 8.66 -5.45
N ASP A 57 11.36 9.21 -6.31
CA ASP A 57 10.69 10.50 -6.06
C ASP A 57 9.27 10.32 -5.52
N ALA A 58 8.56 9.27 -5.93
CA ALA A 58 7.21 9.00 -5.46
C ALA A 58 6.94 7.50 -5.32
N LEU A 59 6.16 7.12 -4.31
CA LEU A 59 5.59 5.79 -4.20
C LEU A 59 4.08 5.89 -4.16
N ILE A 60 3.41 5.07 -4.97
CA ILE A 60 1.95 4.93 -4.99
C ILE A 60 1.60 3.50 -4.63
N SER A 61 0.90 3.31 -3.51
CA SER A 61 0.39 2.00 -3.10
C SER A 61 -1.08 1.85 -3.53
N THR A 62 -1.35 0.81 -4.33
CA THR A 62 -2.71 0.34 -4.64
C THR A 62 -2.96 -1.05 -4.07
N ALA A 63 -2.07 -1.52 -3.20
CA ALA A 63 -2.13 -2.81 -2.55
C ALA A 63 -2.71 -2.69 -1.14
N GLY A 64 -3.32 -3.76 -0.67
CA GLY A 64 -3.81 -3.85 0.69
C GLY A 64 -5.02 -4.78 0.81
N PRO A 65 -4.80 -6.09 0.99
CA PRO A 65 -5.88 -7.03 1.19
C PRO A 65 -6.60 -6.78 2.50
N THR A 66 -7.91 -7.01 2.50
CA THR A 66 -8.76 -6.98 3.69
C THR A 66 -9.63 -8.22 3.73
N TYR A 67 -10.29 -8.46 4.87
CA TYR A 67 -11.29 -9.49 5.01
C TYR A 67 -12.69 -8.91 4.93
N VAL A 68 -13.58 -9.60 4.23
CA VAL A 68 -15.00 -9.27 4.13
C VAL A 68 -15.82 -10.44 4.66
N GLY A 69 -16.65 -10.20 5.66
CA GLY A 69 -17.50 -11.23 6.26
C GLY A 69 -18.25 -10.75 7.51
N PRO A 70 -19.24 -11.55 7.96
CA PRO A 70 -20.06 -11.19 9.12
C PRO A 70 -19.21 -10.96 10.36
N TRP A 71 -19.33 -9.79 10.99
CA TRP A 71 -18.51 -9.44 12.15
C TRP A 71 -18.65 -10.43 13.32
N LYS A 72 -19.83 -11.03 13.50
CA LYS A 72 -20.10 -12.05 14.53
C LYS A 72 -19.31 -13.36 14.33
N LYS A 73 -18.79 -13.60 13.12
CA LYS A 73 -17.96 -14.76 12.76
C LYS A 73 -16.49 -14.37 12.54
N LEU A 74 -16.16 -13.10 12.71
CA LEU A 74 -14.81 -12.57 12.48
C LEU A 74 -13.87 -13.03 13.60
N THR A 75 -12.87 -13.81 13.24
CA THR A 75 -11.83 -14.29 14.16
C THR A 75 -10.63 -13.33 14.16
N ASP A 76 -9.74 -13.42 15.16
CA ASP A 76 -8.47 -12.67 15.19
C ASP A 76 -7.66 -12.92 13.91
N LYS A 77 -7.55 -14.16 13.48
CA LYS A 77 -6.82 -14.54 12.25
C LYS A 77 -7.36 -13.83 11.00
N GLU A 78 -8.67 -13.72 10.88
CA GLU A 78 -9.31 -13.04 9.75
C GLU A 78 -9.16 -11.52 9.86
N PHE A 79 -9.26 -10.99 11.07
CA PHE A 79 -9.07 -9.55 11.32
C PHE A 79 -7.63 -9.13 11.01
N ARG A 80 -6.65 -9.94 11.34
CA ARG A 80 -5.23 -9.70 11.01
C ARG A 80 -4.95 -9.56 9.52
N LYS A 81 -5.74 -10.12 8.63
CA LYS A 81 -5.56 -9.92 7.18
C LYS A 81 -5.56 -8.45 6.77
N GLY A 82 -6.46 -7.66 7.33
CA GLY A 82 -6.47 -6.21 7.08
C GLY A 82 -5.40 -5.46 7.88
N VAL A 83 -5.14 -5.91 9.12
CA VAL A 83 -4.11 -5.31 9.97
C VAL A 83 -2.72 -5.51 9.35
N ASP A 84 -2.34 -6.73 9.04
CA ASP A 84 -1.00 -7.04 8.54
C ASP A 84 -0.86 -6.64 7.05
N GLY A 85 -1.90 -6.87 6.24
CA GLY A 85 -1.88 -6.60 4.82
C GLY A 85 -2.10 -5.13 4.48
N LYS A 86 -3.26 -4.57 4.82
CA LYS A 86 -3.59 -3.20 4.39
C LYS A 86 -3.01 -2.13 5.31
N MET A 87 -3.14 -2.27 6.62
CA MET A 87 -2.65 -1.27 7.57
C MET A 87 -1.12 -1.31 7.63
N MET A 88 -0.56 -2.36 8.22
CA MET A 88 0.90 -2.45 8.41
C MET A 88 1.66 -2.54 7.09
N GLY A 89 1.12 -3.23 6.08
CA GLY A 89 1.75 -3.29 4.77
C GLY A 89 2.00 -1.89 4.18
N GLN A 90 1.00 -1.02 4.19
CA GLN A 90 1.16 0.34 3.68
C GLN A 90 1.98 1.24 4.61
N ILE A 91 1.83 1.12 5.93
CA ILE A 91 2.64 1.86 6.90
C ILE A 91 4.12 1.48 6.75
N ASN A 92 4.45 0.20 6.61
CA ASN A 92 5.82 -0.26 6.42
C ASN A 92 6.44 0.24 5.10
N LEU A 93 5.66 0.40 4.03
CA LEU A 93 6.15 1.05 2.81
C LEU A 93 6.67 2.46 3.10
N VAL A 94 6.03 3.22 4.00
CA VAL A 94 6.49 4.55 4.40
C VAL A 94 7.66 4.48 5.39
N LEU A 95 7.52 3.68 6.46
CA LEU A 95 8.54 3.58 7.53
C LEU A 95 9.91 3.15 6.99
N ILE A 96 9.92 2.22 6.04
CA ILE A 96 11.17 1.76 5.42
C ILE A 96 11.57 2.71 4.28
N GLY A 97 10.60 3.10 3.46
CA GLY A 97 10.83 3.93 2.27
C GLY A 97 11.35 5.34 2.55
N GLN A 98 11.10 5.89 3.75
CA GLN A 98 11.61 7.21 4.13
C GLN A 98 13.15 7.32 4.06
N HIS A 99 13.86 6.19 4.11
CA HIS A 99 15.32 6.13 4.00
C HIS A 99 15.82 6.08 2.55
N TYR A 100 14.92 5.95 1.58
CA TYR A 100 15.24 5.82 0.15
C TYR A 100 14.62 6.94 -0.69
N ILE A 101 13.61 7.63 -0.18
CA ILE A 101 12.91 8.69 -0.92
C ILE A 101 13.78 9.93 -1.08
N ASN A 102 13.78 10.51 -2.26
CA ASN A 102 14.46 11.78 -2.55
C ASN A 102 13.82 12.95 -1.79
N ALA A 103 14.59 14.01 -1.58
CA ALA A 103 14.06 15.25 -1.00
C ALA A 103 12.87 15.77 -1.82
N LYS A 104 11.79 16.19 -1.14
CA LYS A 104 10.51 16.60 -1.72
C LYS A 104 9.72 15.47 -2.39
N GLY A 105 10.10 14.23 -2.18
CA GLY A 105 9.33 13.07 -2.63
C GLY A 105 8.04 12.86 -1.86
N SER A 106 7.19 11.94 -2.32
CA SER A 106 5.87 11.70 -1.74
C SER A 106 5.49 10.23 -1.67
N PHE A 107 4.67 9.89 -0.67
CA PHE A 107 3.97 8.61 -0.56
C PHE A 107 2.47 8.82 -0.74
N THR A 108 1.85 8.03 -1.61
CA THR A 108 0.40 7.97 -1.78
C THR A 108 -0.10 6.59 -1.36
N LEU A 109 -0.93 6.54 -0.33
CA LEU A 109 -1.50 5.31 0.21
C LEU A 109 -2.98 5.21 -0.15
N ILE A 110 -3.47 3.97 -0.31
CA ILE A 110 -4.88 3.75 -0.67
C ILE A 110 -5.72 3.41 0.56
N THR A 111 -6.82 4.13 0.70
CA THR A 111 -7.92 3.79 1.61
C THR A 111 -9.23 3.65 0.83
N GLY A 112 -10.35 3.69 1.50
CA GLY A 112 -11.67 3.65 0.86
C GLY A 112 -12.74 4.23 1.78
N ALA A 113 -13.90 4.53 1.23
CA ALA A 113 -15.01 5.20 1.92
C ALA A 113 -15.51 4.49 3.20
N LEU A 114 -15.18 3.21 3.38
CA LEU A 114 -15.67 2.39 4.50
C LEU A 114 -15.22 2.87 5.89
N SER A 115 -14.22 3.75 6.00
CA SER A 115 -13.86 4.41 7.26
C SER A 115 -14.85 5.50 7.67
N HIS A 116 -15.53 6.10 6.69
CA HIS A 116 -16.49 7.20 6.87
C HIS A 116 -17.94 6.73 6.69
N ASP A 117 -18.18 5.80 5.76
CA ASP A 117 -19.47 5.20 5.48
C ASP A 117 -19.38 3.67 5.61
N PRO A 118 -19.41 3.16 6.86
CA PRO A 118 -19.23 1.74 7.13
C PRO A 118 -20.41 0.91 6.64
N GLN A 119 -20.11 -0.23 6.03
CA GLN A 119 -21.13 -1.15 5.52
C GLN A 119 -21.06 -2.49 6.26
N LYS A 120 -22.18 -3.22 6.21
CA LYS A 120 -22.29 -4.55 6.82
C LYS A 120 -21.22 -5.49 6.24
N ASN A 121 -20.58 -6.28 7.11
CA ASN A 121 -19.50 -7.24 6.78
C ASN A 121 -18.12 -6.63 6.44
N PHE A 122 -17.93 -5.32 6.52
CA PHE A 122 -16.67 -4.65 6.19
C PHE A 122 -15.90 -4.12 7.41
N ALA A 123 -16.18 -4.60 8.61
CA ALA A 123 -15.54 -4.11 9.85
C ALA A 123 -13.99 -4.12 9.77
N ASN A 124 -13.40 -5.17 9.17
CA ASN A 124 -11.96 -5.26 8.98
C ASN A 124 -11.42 -4.17 8.04
N ALA A 125 -12.08 -3.96 6.91
CA ALA A 125 -11.69 -2.94 5.93
C ALA A 125 -11.86 -1.52 6.48
N SER A 126 -12.95 -1.26 7.21
CA SER A 126 -13.20 0.04 7.86
C SER A 126 -12.11 0.37 8.89
N ALA A 127 -11.74 -0.58 9.74
CA ALA A 127 -10.68 -0.41 10.73
C ALA A 127 -9.31 -0.15 10.07
N ALA A 128 -8.95 -0.95 9.05
CA ALA A 128 -7.67 -0.78 8.35
C ALA A 128 -7.60 0.56 7.59
N ASN A 129 -8.68 1.00 6.94
CA ASN A 129 -8.75 2.30 6.27
C ASN A 129 -8.56 3.45 7.26
N GLY A 130 -9.32 3.46 8.37
CA GLY A 130 -9.22 4.51 9.39
C GLY A 130 -7.82 4.59 10.01
N ALA A 131 -7.16 3.45 10.22
CA ALA A 131 -5.80 3.41 10.73
C ALA A 131 -4.79 4.03 9.74
N VAL A 132 -4.87 3.70 8.45
CA VAL A 132 -4.00 4.30 7.41
C VAL A 132 -4.25 5.81 7.31
N GLU A 133 -5.50 6.27 7.34
CA GLU A 133 -5.84 7.70 7.32
C GLU A 133 -5.28 8.46 8.54
N GLY A 134 -5.40 7.87 9.73
CA GLY A 134 -4.81 8.42 10.96
C GLY A 134 -3.29 8.52 10.87
N PHE A 135 -2.63 7.47 10.37
CA PHE A 135 -1.19 7.45 10.15
C PHE A 135 -0.74 8.55 9.18
N VAL A 136 -1.39 8.67 8.00
CA VAL A 136 -1.03 9.68 6.99
C VAL A 136 -1.15 11.10 7.55
N LYS A 137 -2.23 11.39 8.29
CA LYS A 137 -2.43 12.72 8.91
C LYS A 137 -1.31 13.06 9.89
N ALA A 138 -0.84 12.09 10.68
CA ALA A 138 0.23 12.30 11.64
C ALA A 138 1.62 12.35 10.98
N ALA A 139 1.86 11.54 9.95
CA ALA A 139 3.16 11.47 9.27
C ALA A 139 3.41 12.65 8.29
N ALA A 140 2.37 13.41 7.92
CA ALA A 140 2.48 14.54 7.00
C ALA A 140 2.79 15.89 7.69
N ILE A 141 2.91 15.92 9.04
CA ILE A 141 3.30 17.09 9.82
C ILE A 141 4.83 17.12 9.91
#